data_2754ac04a105fb3b5f6aeeaa499f8ffe
#
_entry.id   2754ac04a105fb3b5f6aeeaa499f8ffe
#
_cell.length_a   1.000
_cell.length_b   1.000
_cell.length_c   1.000
_cell.angle_alpha   90.00
_cell.angle_beta   90.00
_cell.angle_gamma   90.00
#
_symmetry.space_group_name_H-M   'P 1'
#
loop_
_entity.id
_entity.type
_entity.pdbx_description
1 polymer ?
#
loop_
_entity_poly.entity_id
_entity_poly.type
_entity_poly.pdbx_seq_one_letter_code
_entity_poly.pdbx_strand_id
1 'polypeptide(L)'
;MLTLDKFEEASEIVKKATQETKLIYSKYFSEQTGNKVYLKPENMQTTGAYKVRGAYYKISTLSEEERQKGLITASAGNHAQGVAYAAKEFGAKAVIVMPTTTPLIKVNRTKGYGAEVVLYGDVYDEACAYALELAEKEGYTFIHPFDDPAVATGQGTIAMEIIKELPLVDYILVPIGGGGLATGVSTLAKMLNPNIRVIGVEPAGAACMKASLQAGEVVTLPNVNTIADGTAVKTPGKNVFPYLQKNLDDIITIEDDDLIVAFLDMVENHKMIVENSGLLTVAALKYLHVKDKKVVSILSGGNMDVITMSSVVQLGLIQRDRIFTVSVLLPDKAGELVRVATVIANEQGNVIKLDHNQFVSTNRNAAVELKITLEAFGTDHKERIVNALKEHGYNPKVIRPNL
;
A
#
# COMPACT_ATOMS: atom_id res chain seq x y z
N MET A 1 7.40 28.12 2.62
CA MET A 1 6.10 28.20 1.93
C MET A 1 6.23 27.48 0.59
N LEU A 2 5.26 26.70 0.20
CA LEU A 2 5.23 26.05 -1.12
C LEU A 2 4.81 27.09 -2.17
N THR A 3 5.60 27.26 -3.24
CA THR A 3 5.36 28.22 -4.33
C THR A 3 5.54 27.52 -5.67
N LEU A 4 4.96 28.06 -6.73
CA LEU A 4 5.06 27.48 -8.08
C LEU A 4 6.52 27.40 -8.52
N ASP A 5 7.29 28.48 -8.34
CA ASP A 5 8.73 28.53 -8.70
C ASP A 5 9.53 27.38 -8.05
N LYS A 6 9.24 27.07 -6.77
CA LYS A 6 9.88 25.94 -6.08
C LYS A 6 9.47 24.58 -6.62
N PHE A 7 8.21 24.41 -7.06
CA PHE A 7 7.78 23.19 -7.74
C PHE A 7 8.44 23.02 -9.10
N GLU A 8 8.58 24.10 -9.85
CA GLU A 8 9.29 24.11 -11.15
C GLU A 8 10.78 23.77 -10.94
N GLU A 9 11.44 24.41 -10.00
CA GLU A 9 12.82 24.12 -9.59
C GLU A 9 12.96 22.64 -9.18
N ALA A 10 12.08 22.16 -8.30
CA ALA A 10 12.08 20.77 -7.84
C ALA A 10 11.90 19.81 -9.01
N SER A 11 11.02 20.11 -9.96
CA SER A 11 10.79 19.28 -11.14
C SER A 11 12.05 19.10 -11.99
N GLU A 12 12.87 20.14 -12.14
CA GLU A 12 14.13 20.02 -12.86
C GLU A 12 15.21 19.27 -12.05
N ILE A 13 15.23 19.48 -10.75
CA ILE A 13 16.23 18.83 -9.88
C ILE A 13 15.96 17.33 -9.74
N VAL A 14 14.72 16.91 -9.48
CA VAL A 14 14.39 15.50 -9.24
C VAL A 14 14.56 14.63 -10.48
N LYS A 15 14.50 15.16 -11.69
CA LYS A 15 14.78 14.43 -12.94
C LYS A 15 16.13 13.72 -12.94
N LYS A 16 17.10 14.23 -12.17
CA LYS A 16 18.44 13.62 -12.05
C LYS A 16 18.45 12.31 -11.29
N ALA A 17 17.44 12.09 -10.45
CA ALA A 17 17.35 10.94 -9.52
C ALA A 17 16.15 10.04 -9.79
N THR A 18 15.19 10.49 -10.58
CA THR A 18 13.93 9.81 -10.80
C THR A 18 13.79 9.30 -12.22
N GLN A 19 12.99 8.26 -12.38
CA GLN A 19 12.54 7.79 -13.68
C GLN A 19 11.24 8.49 -14.06
N GLU A 20 11.03 8.69 -15.35
CA GLU A 20 9.76 9.17 -15.87
C GLU A 20 8.72 8.07 -15.76
N THR A 21 7.79 8.22 -14.80
CA THR A 21 6.69 7.28 -14.57
C THR A 21 5.45 7.73 -15.34
N LYS A 22 5.37 7.42 -16.64
CA LYS A 22 4.25 7.83 -17.49
C LYS A 22 2.91 7.30 -17.01
N LEU A 23 1.85 8.06 -17.29
CA LEU A 23 0.49 7.64 -16.99
C LEU A 23 0.11 6.39 -17.79
N ILE A 24 -0.48 5.41 -17.13
CA ILE A 24 -0.95 4.17 -17.75
C ILE A 24 -2.48 4.20 -17.74
N TYR A 25 -3.11 4.22 -18.92
CA TYR A 25 -4.56 4.07 -19.01
C TYR A 25 -4.99 2.66 -18.58
N SER A 26 -5.90 2.59 -17.62
CA SER A 26 -6.46 1.34 -17.14
C SER A 26 -7.82 1.09 -17.77
N LYS A 27 -7.87 0.22 -18.77
CA LYS A 27 -9.14 -0.22 -19.37
C LYS A 27 -10.02 -0.90 -18.33
N TYR A 28 -9.45 -1.80 -17.53
CA TYR A 28 -10.14 -2.57 -16.50
C TYR A 28 -10.88 -1.66 -15.49
N PHE A 29 -10.17 -0.75 -14.83
CA PHE A 29 -10.80 0.17 -13.87
C PHE A 29 -11.72 1.18 -14.53
N SER A 30 -11.45 1.56 -15.79
CA SER A 30 -12.33 2.46 -16.51
C SER A 30 -13.69 1.82 -16.78
N GLU A 31 -13.73 0.57 -17.21
CA GLU A 31 -14.97 -0.19 -17.43
C GLU A 31 -15.75 -0.41 -16.13
N GLN A 32 -15.06 -0.73 -15.04
CA GLN A 32 -15.71 -0.93 -13.74
C GLN A 32 -16.33 0.34 -13.16
N THR A 33 -15.65 1.48 -13.32
CA THR A 33 -16.08 2.73 -12.69
C THR A 33 -16.90 3.64 -13.59
N GLY A 34 -16.90 3.41 -14.91
CA GLY A 34 -17.49 4.32 -15.90
C GLY A 34 -16.74 5.65 -16.01
N ASN A 35 -15.46 5.67 -15.68
CA ASN A 35 -14.57 6.81 -15.78
C ASN A 35 -13.40 6.51 -16.72
N LYS A 36 -12.57 7.48 -17.05
CA LYS A 36 -11.28 7.29 -17.70
C LYS A 36 -10.19 7.26 -16.63
N VAL A 37 -9.82 6.06 -16.19
CA VAL A 37 -8.86 5.86 -15.10
C VAL A 37 -7.45 5.72 -15.64
N TYR A 38 -6.53 6.47 -15.04
CA TYR A 38 -5.09 6.44 -15.32
C TYR A 38 -4.35 6.14 -14.03
N LEU A 39 -3.28 5.36 -14.14
CA LEU A 39 -2.39 4.99 -13.02
C LEU A 39 -1.10 5.78 -13.14
N LYS A 40 -0.67 6.45 -12.07
CA LYS A 40 0.65 7.08 -11.94
C LYS A 40 1.59 6.12 -11.20
N PRO A 41 2.46 5.36 -11.90
CA PRO A 41 3.14 4.20 -11.33
C PRO A 41 4.42 4.55 -10.57
N GLU A 42 4.31 5.27 -9.45
CA GLU A 42 5.46 5.57 -8.57
C GLU A 42 6.03 4.31 -7.86
N ASN A 43 5.32 3.19 -7.90
CA ASN A 43 5.85 1.88 -7.53
C ASN A 43 7.00 1.41 -8.44
N MET A 44 7.14 1.99 -9.62
CA MET A 44 8.21 1.69 -10.58
C MET A 44 9.36 2.71 -10.52
N GLN A 45 9.37 3.61 -9.54
CA GLN A 45 10.40 4.63 -9.35
C GLN A 45 11.75 4.00 -8.94
N THR A 46 12.85 4.73 -9.10
CA THR A 46 14.24 4.31 -8.85
C THR A 46 14.44 3.52 -7.55
N THR A 47 13.81 3.95 -6.44
CA THR A 47 13.84 3.22 -5.15
C THR A 47 12.58 2.38 -4.90
N GLY A 48 11.77 2.15 -5.92
CA GLY A 48 10.51 1.43 -5.81
C GLY A 48 9.38 2.21 -5.15
N ALA A 49 9.53 3.53 -4.93
CA ALA A 49 8.50 4.39 -4.36
C ALA A 49 8.81 5.88 -4.59
N TYR A 50 7.77 6.71 -4.50
CA TYR A 50 7.82 8.16 -4.71
C TYR A 50 8.75 8.92 -3.75
N LYS A 51 9.08 8.35 -2.61
CA LYS A 51 9.83 9.02 -1.51
C LYS A 51 11.18 9.58 -1.94
N VAL A 52 11.81 9.02 -2.96
CA VAL A 52 13.05 9.52 -3.53
C VAL A 52 12.93 10.97 -4.00
N ARG A 53 11.79 11.39 -4.55
CA ARG A 53 11.54 12.74 -5.06
C ARG A 53 11.74 13.79 -3.96
N GLY A 54 11.02 13.64 -2.84
CA GLY A 54 11.11 14.56 -1.71
C GLY A 54 12.44 14.50 -0.98
N ALA A 55 13.01 13.32 -0.79
CA ALA A 55 14.33 13.17 -0.17
C ALA A 55 15.42 13.85 -1.00
N TYR A 56 15.43 13.58 -2.31
CA TYR A 56 16.42 14.17 -3.22
C TYR A 56 16.32 15.69 -3.30
N TYR A 57 15.09 16.22 -3.47
CA TYR A 57 14.91 17.67 -3.49
C TYR A 57 15.29 18.32 -2.16
N LYS A 58 14.85 17.77 -1.01
CA LYS A 58 15.25 18.29 0.30
C LYS A 58 16.75 18.33 0.47
N ILE A 59 17.47 17.26 0.16
CA ILE A 59 18.93 17.19 0.28
C ILE A 59 19.61 18.16 -0.68
N SER A 60 19.06 18.40 -1.88
CA SER A 60 19.59 19.39 -2.83
C SER A 60 19.52 20.82 -2.30
N THR A 61 18.54 21.13 -1.44
CA THR A 61 18.38 22.49 -0.87
C THR A 61 19.30 22.77 0.33
N LEU A 62 19.98 21.75 0.85
CA LEU A 62 20.93 21.91 1.95
C LEU A 62 22.24 22.55 1.46
N SER A 63 22.88 23.31 2.32
CA SER A 63 24.24 23.80 2.08
C SER A 63 25.23 22.63 2.02
N GLU A 64 26.39 22.86 1.41
CA GLU A 64 27.43 21.85 1.37
C GLU A 64 27.92 21.48 2.79
N GLU A 65 27.99 22.43 3.68
CA GLU A 65 28.35 22.23 5.11
C GLU A 65 27.34 21.28 5.80
N GLU A 66 26.04 21.51 5.61
CA GLU A 66 24.98 20.63 6.16
C GLU A 66 25.07 19.21 5.62
N ARG A 67 25.34 19.05 4.32
CA ARG A 67 25.52 17.74 3.71
C ARG A 67 26.78 17.02 4.21
N GLN A 68 27.89 17.77 4.40
CA GLN A 68 29.16 17.21 4.90
C GLN A 68 29.07 16.75 6.35
N LYS A 69 28.29 17.43 7.20
CA LYS A 69 28.04 16.98 8.58
C LYS A 69 27.33 15.63 8.61
N GLY A 70 26.55 15.31 7.58
CA GLY A 70 25.80 14.08 7.44
C GLY A 70 24.30 14.26 7.63
N LEU A 71 23.57 13.28 7.17
CA LEU A 71 22.11 13.25 7.14
C LEU A 71 21.60 12.12 8.00
N ILE A 72 20.48 12.32 8.67
CA ILE A 72 19.85 11.29 9.49
C ILE A 72 18.34 11.26 9.29
N THR A 73 17.75 10.08 9.36
CA THR A 73 16.30 9.91 9.43
C THR A 73 15.93 8.66 10.21
N ALA A 74 14.67 8.58 10.65
CA ALA A 74 14.07 7.38 11.20
C ALA A 74 13.06 6.83 10.20
N SER A 75 13.30 5.64 9.66
CA SER A 75 12.37 4.94 8.77
C SER A 75 12.87 3.54 8.47
N ALA A 76 11.98 2.55 8.48
CA ALA A 76 12.27 1.18 8.03
C ALA A 76 11.76 0.89 6.61
N GLY A 77 11.26 1.89 5.88
CA GLY A 77 10.60 1.71 4.59
C GLY A 77 11.13 2.59 3.46
N ASN A 78 10.20 3.07 2.64
CA ASN A 78 10.49 3.82 1.41
C ASN A 78 11.28 5.11 1.64
N HIS A 79 11.06 5.80 2.77
CA HIS A 79 11.79 7.01 3.08
C HIS A 79 13.27 6.73 3.39
N ALA A 80 13.56 5.66 4.13
CA ALA A 80 14.92 5.22 4.41
C ALA A 80 15.71 5.01 3.10
N GLN A 81 15.13 4.30 2.15
CA GLN A 81 15.75 4.03 0.85
C GLN A 81 15.90 5.32 0.02
N GLY A 82 14.89 6.19 0.04
CA GLY A 82 14.94 7.48 -0.65
C GLY A 82 16.04 8.39 -0.12
N VAL A 83 16.19 8.50 1.20
CA VAL A 83 17.26 9.29 1.84
C VAL A 83 18.63 8.67 1.57
N ALA A 84 18.78 7.34 1.74
CA ALA A 84 20.04 6.66 1.49
C ALA A 84 20.51 6.83 0.03
N TYR A 85 19.60 6.64 -0.93
CA TYR A 85 19.89 6.85 -2.34
C TYR A 85 20.28 8.32 -2.63
N ALA A 86 19.49 9.27 -2.18
CA ALA A 86 19.76 10.68 -2.43
C ALA A 86 21.07 11.14 -1.76
N ALA A 87 21.35 10.72 -0.53
CA ALA A 87 22.59 11.02 0.16
C ALA A 87 23.81 10.52 -0.64
N LYS A 88 23.76 9.30 -1.18
CA LYS A 88 24.80 8.74 -2.03
C LYS A 88 25.07 9.60 -3.26
N GLU A 89 24.02 10.04 -3.95
CA GLU A 89 24.13 10.90 -5.15
C GLU A 89 24.80 12.25 -4.85
N PHE A 90 24.59 12.79 -3.63
CA PHE A 90 25.23 14.04 -3.18
C PHE A 90 26.57 13.80 -2.46
N GLY A 91 27.06 12.56 -2.36
CA GLY A 91 28.30 12.24 -1.65
C GLY A 91 28.25 12.49 -0.13
N ALA A 92 27.03 12.51 0.44
CA ALA A 92 26.80 12.76 1.86
C ALA A 92 26.68 11.46 2.67
N LYS A 93 27.16 11.46 3.90
CA LYS A 93 26.92 10.38 4.85
C LYS A 93 25.43 10.34 5.21
N ALA A 94 24.82 9.15 5.20
CA ALA A 94 23.46 8.95 5.70
C ALA A 94 23.42 7.94 6.84
N VAL A 95 22.76 8.29 7.93
CA VAL A 95 22.46 7.41 9.06
C VAL A 95 20.95 7.17 9.09
N ILE A 96 20.55 5.91 9.08
CA ILE A 96 19.14 5.53 9.09
C ILE A 96 18.85 4.74 10.37
N VAL A 97 18.03 5.29 11.24
CA VAL A 97 17.61 4.63 12.47
C VAL A 97 16.33 3.83 12.20
N MET A 98 16.36 2.55 12.56
CA MET A 98 15.25 1.61 12.37
C MET A 98 14.95 0.88 13.68
N PRO A 99 13.69 0.50 13.96
CA PRO A 99 13.37 -0.41 15.05
C PRO A 99 14.14 -1.73 14.94
N THR A 100 14.48 -2.33 16.08
CA THR A 100 15.15 -3.65 16.15
C THR A 100 14.33 -4.76 15.51
N THR A 101 13.02 -4.60 15.49
CA THR A 101 12.04 -5.51 14.87
C THR A 101 11.99 -5.44 13.34
N THR A 102 12.77 -4.53 12.72
CA THR A 102 12.77 -4.34 11.26
C THR A 102 13.31 -5.59 10.53
N PRO A 103 12.57 -6.12 9.54
CA PRO A 103 13.02 -7.26 8.74
C PRO A 103 14.38 -7.02 8.08
N LEU A 104 15.26 -8.02 8.13
CA LEU A 104 16.63 -7.94 7.61
C LEU A 104 16.69 -7.54 6.12
N ILE A 105 15.68 -7.91 5.34
CA ILE A 105 15.61 -7.54 3.93
C ILE A 105 15.51 -6.02 3.75
N LYS A 106 14.75 -5.32 4.60
CA LYS A 106 14.62 -3.85 4.58
C LYS A 106 15.93 -3.18 5.02
N VAL A 107 16.58 -3.72 6.06
CA VAL A 107 17.90 -3.27 6.53
C VAL A 107 18.94 -3.40 5.41
N ASN A 108 19.02 -4.57 4.79
CA ASN A 108 20.02 -4.84 3.75
C ASN A 108 19.79 -3.99 2.48
N ARG A 109 18.54 -3.76 2.08
CA ARG A 109 18.22 -2.86 0.96
C ARG A 109 18.72 -1.44 1.23
N THR A 110 18.50 -0.92 2.43
CA THR A 110 18.95 0.42 2.81
C THR A 110 20.48 0.51 2.85
N LYS A 111 21.16 -0.50 3.42
CA LYS A 111 22.63 -0.60 3.38
C LYS A 111 23.16 -0.69 1.96
N GLY A 112 22.44 -1.34 1.04
CA GLY A 112 22.81 -1.44 -0.37
C GLY A 112 22.91 -0.08 -1.08
N TYR A 113 22.22 0.96 -0.59
CA TYR A 113 22.38 2.34 -1.05
C TYR A 113 23.57 3.08 -0.38
N GLY A 114 24.32 2.42 0.51
CA GLY A 114 25.51 3.00 1.17
C GLY A 114 25.24 3.71 2.49
N ALA A 115 24.02 3.62 3.04
CA ALA A 115 23.72 4.20 4.33
C ALA A 115 24.20 3.35 5.51
N GLU A 116 24.59 4.00 6.59
CA GLU A 116 24.76 3.38 7.89
C GLU A 116 23.37 3.13 8.51
N VAL A 117 23.11 1.89 8.94
CA VAL A 117 21.85 1.55 9.60
C VAL A 117 22.09 1.27 11.08
N VAL A 118 21.38 2.01 11.93
CA VAL A 118 21.38 1.87 13.38
C VAL A 118 20.04 1.25 13.78
N LEU A 119 20.08 0.12 14.49
CA LEU A 119 18.88 -0.51 15.04
C LEU A 119 18.70 -0.05 16.49
N TYR A 120 17.54 0.57 16.79
CA TYR A 120 17.25 1.11 18.11
C TYR A 120 15.74 1.11 18.41
N GLY A 121 15.39 0.70 19.64
CA GLY A 121 13.99 0.59 20.09
C GLY A 121 13.21 -0.50 19.39
N ASP A 122 12.00 -0.74 19.84
CA ASP A 122 11.12 -1.78 19.31
C ASP A 122 10.05 -1.21 18.36
N VAL A 123 9.78 0.10 18.47
CA VAL A 123 8.76 0.82 17.68
C VAL A 123 9.35 2.05 16.99
N TYR A 124 8.61 2.56 15.99
CA TYR A 124 9.02 3.73 15.22
C TYR A 124 9.28 4.97 16.07
N ASP A 125 8.44 5.23 17.08
CA ASP A 125 8.54 6.44 17.93
C ASP A 125 9.86 6.48 18.71
N GLU A 126 10.32 5.31 19.20
CA GLU A 126 11.61 5.18 19.89
C GLU A 126 12.79 5.39 18.94
N ALA A 127 12.75 4.78 17.75
CA ALA A 127 13.76 4.97 16.72
C ALA A 127 13.82 6.43 16.25
N CYS A 128 12.69 7.10 16.14
CA CYS A 128 12.61 8.51 15.76
C CYS A 128 13.17 9.43 16.84
N ALA A 129 12.84 9.20 18.11
CA ALA A 129 13.38 9.97 19.24
C ALA A 129 14.90 9.84 19.29
N TYR A 130 15.42 8.63 19.13
CA TYR A 130 16.88 8.41 19.11
C TYR A 130 17.56 9.05 17.89
N ALA A 131 16.92 9.03 16.71
CA ALA A 131 17.45 9.71 15.54
C ALA A 131 17.55 11.22 15.74
N LEU A 132 16.59 11.84 16.43
CA LEU A 132 16.61 13.27 16.77
C LEU A 132 17.70 13.58 17.80
N GLU A 133 17.89 12.73 18.82
CA GLU A 133 18.99 12.85 19.78
C GLU A 133 20.36 12.78 19.08
N LEU A 134 20.56 11.80 18.18
CA LEU A 134 21.78 11.70 17.39
C LEU A 134 21.98 12.91 16.45
N ALA A 135 20.91 13.43 15.86
CA ALA A 135 20.97 14.62 15.02
C ALA A 135 21.52 15.82 15.79
N GLU A 136 21.04 16.04 17.02
CA GLU A 136 21.49 17.12 17.87
C GLU A 136 22.95 16.92 18.34
N LYS A 137 23.30 15.72 18.80
CA LYS A 137 24.61 15.37 19.34
C LYS A 137 25.72 15.43 18.29
N GLU A 138 25.49 14.86 17.11
CA GLU A 138 26.49 14.71 16.04
C GLU A 138 26.41 15.83 15.00
N GLY A 139 25.38 16.69 15.08
CA GLY A 139 25.16 17.80 14.15
C GLY A 139 24.60 17.34 12.80
N TYR A 140 23.97 16.17 12.71
CA TYR A 140 23.35 15.68 11.48
C TYR A 140 22.10 16.48 11.11
N THR A 141 21.85 16.66 9.84
CA THR A 141 20.57 17.21 9.35
C THR A 141 19.51 16.12 9.31
N PHE A 142 18.43 16.30 10.08
CA PHE A 142 17.30 15.37 10.08
C PHE A 142 16.44 15.56 8.84
N ILE A 143 16.24 14.51 8.06
CA ILE A 143 15.39 14.49 6.87
C ILE A 143 14.04 13.88 7.24
N HIS A 144 13.03 14.75 7.45
CA HIS A 144 11.72 14.32 7.91
C HIS A 144 10.95 13.56 6.83
N PRO A 145 10.28 12.44 7.15
CA PRO A 145 9.61 11.58 6.14
C PRO A 145 8.40 12.22 5.46
N PHE A 146 7.79 13.28 6.01
CA PHE A 146 6.60 13.93 5.46
C PHE A 146 6.36 15.38 5.95
N ASP A 147 6.76 15.75 7.18
CA ASP A 147 6.41 17.05 7.77
C ASP A 147 7.47 18.12 7.50
N ASP A 148 7.88 18.23 6.25
CA ASP A 148 8.85 19.22 5.76
C ASP A 148 8.36 19.82 4.43
N PRO A 149 8.24 21.16 4.32
CA PRO A 149 7.79 21.81 3.09
C PRO A 149 8.66 21.52 1.86
N ALA A 150 9.98 21.35 2.01
CA ALA A 150 10.86 21.01 0.89
C ALA A 150 10.63 19.55 0.45
N VAL A 151 10.48 18.62 1.43
CA VAL A 151 10.10 17.24 1.11
C VAL A 151 8.76 17.23 0.37
N ALA A 152 7.74 17.93 0.86
CA ALA A 152 6.43 18.03 0.21
C ALA A 152 6.52 18.64 -1.20
N THR A 153 7.39 19.65 -1.42
CA THR A 153 7.64 20.25 -2.73
C THR A 153 8.18 19.20 -3.71
N GLY A 154 9.18 18.42 -3.32
CA GLY A 154 9.71 17.32 -4.15
C GLY A 154 8.64 16.28 -4.50
N GLN A 155 7.77 15.92 -3.56
CA GLN A 155 6.65 14.99 -3.81
C GLN A 155 5.62 15.58 -4.79
N GLY A 156 5.39 16.88 -4.74
CA GLY A 156 4.47 17.60 -5.63
C GLY A 156 4.84 17.55 -7.10
N THR A 157 6.10 17.23 -7.44
CA THR A 157 6.54 17.04 -8.83
C THR A 157 5.75 15.96 -9.57
N ILE A 158 5.13 15.02 -8.82
CA ILE A 158 4.20 14.04 -9.39
C ILE A 158 3.00 14.73 -10.04
N ALA A 159 2.41 15.74 -9.39
CA ALA A 159 1.30 16.49 -9.96
C ALA A 159 1.73 17.29 -11.20
N MET A 160 2.96 17.80 -11.24
CA MET A 160 3.51 18.45 -12.43
C MET A 160 3.54 17.49 -13.64
N GLU A 161 4.02 16.28 -13.43
CA GLU A 161 4.04 15.24 -14.47
C GLU A 161 2.64 14.82 -14.89
N ILE A 162 1.72 14.61 -13.93
CA ILE A 162 0.32 14.25 -14.22
C ILE A 162 -0.35 15.32 -15.09
N ILE A 163 -0.27 16.59 -14.71
CA ILE A 163 -0.95 17.67 -15.40
C ILE A 163 -0.31 17.93 -16.77
N LYS A 164 1.00 17.75 -16.90
CA LYS A 164 1.69 17.84 -18.20
C LYS A 164 1.21 16.76 -19.19
N GLU A 165 1.02 15.51 -18.74
CA GLU A 165 0.56 14.41 -19.58
C GLU A 165 -0.96 14.41 -19.79
N LEU A 166 -1.73 14.85 -18.79
CA LEU A 166 -3.19 14.89 -18.79
C LEU A 166 -3.72 16.26 -18.35
N PRO A 167 -3.60 17.32 -19.20
CA PRO A 167 -3.96 18.69 -18.82
C PRO A 167 -5.41 18.86 -18.36
N LEU A 168 -6.31 17.98 -18.81
CA LEU A 168 -7.74 17.99 -18.45
C LEU A 168 -8.08 16.89 -17.44
N VAL A 169 -7.19 16.61 -16.47
CA VAL A 169 -7.50 15.72 -15.36
C VAL A 169 -8.59 16.33 -14.48
N ASP A 170 -9.60 15.54 -14.11
CA ASP A 170 -10.69 15.97 -13.22
C ASP A 170 -10.39 15.64 -11.77
N TYR A 171 -9.85 14.43 -11.50
CA TYR A 171 -9.61 13.90 -10.16
C TYR A 171 -8.22 13.31 -10.03
N ILE A 172 -7.56 13.59 -8.91
CA ILE A 172 -6.31 12.95 -8.50
C ILE A 172 -6.55 12.30 -7.13
N LEU A 173 -6.41 10.97 -7.05
CA LEU A 173 -6.45 10.22 -5.81
C LEU A 173 -5.04 10.06 -5.27
N VAL A 174 -4.83 10.42 -4.00
CA VAL A 174 -3.50 10.42 -3.38
C VAL A 174 -3.54 9.72 -2.03
N PRO A 175 -2.65 8.73 -1.76
CA PRO A 175 -2.62 8.07 -0.47
C PRO A 175 -2.05 8.99 0.60
N ILE A 176 -2.61 8.93 1.80
CA ILE A 176 -2.22 9.76 2.94
C ILE A 176 -1.78 8.87 4.10
N GLY A 177 -0.54 9.13 4.59
CA GLY A 177 -0.11 8.80 5.93
C GLY A 177 0.11 10.10 6.70
N GLY A 178 1.34 10.56 6.87
CA GLY A 178 1.64 11.84 7.52
C GLY A 178 1.30 13.10 6.73
N GLY A 179 0.94 13.00 5.45
CA GLY A 179 0.42 14.10 4.64
C GLY A 179 1.38 14.73 3.63
N GLY A 180 2.68 14.42 3.65
CA GLY A 180 3.67 15.11 2.79
C GLY A 180 3.42 14.97 1.28
N LEU A 181 3.08 13.77 0.79
CA LEU A 181 2.74 13.53 -0.61
C LEU A 181 1.49 14.33 -1.02
N ALA A 182 0.42 14.16 -0.24
CA ALA A 182 -0.85 14.81 -0.54
C ALA A 182 -0.74 16.33 -0.48
N THR A 183 0.09 16.87 0.40
CA THR A 183 0.39 18.31 0.48
C THR A 183 1.04 18.81 -0.80
N GLY A 184 2.08 18.15 -1.27
CA GLY A 184 2.76 18.54 -2.50
C GLY A 184 1.83 18.46 -3.71
N VAL A 185 1.15 17.31 -3.87
CA VAL A 185 0.23 17.05 -5.00
C VAL A 185 -0.94 18.03 -5.01
N SER A 186 -1.64 18.18 -3.87
CA SER A 186 -2.84 19.04 -3.81
C SER A 186 -2.50 20.51 -3.98
N THR A 187 -1.40 20.98 -3.36
CA THR A 187 -1.00 22.37 -3.45
C THR A 187 -0.66 22.74 -4.89
N LEU A 188 0.16 21.93 -5.57
CA LEU A 188 0.51 22.21 -6.95
C LEU A 188 -0.69 22.07 -7.89
N ALA A 189 -1.51 21.04 -7.73
CA ALA A 189 -2.72 20.86 -8.54
C ALA A 189 -3.65 22.09 -8.45
N LYS A 190 -3.90 22.60 -7.22
CA LYS A 190 -4.74 23.79 -7.03
C LYS A 190 -4.11 25.08 -7.54
N MET A 191 -2.78 25.20 -7.54
CA MET A 191 -2.08 26.35 -8.14
C MET A 191 -2.21 26.36 -9.66
N LEU A 192 -2.10 25.21 -10.31
CA LEU A 192 -2.16 25.10 -11.77
C LEU A 192 -3.59 25.10 -12.30
N ASN A 193 -4.50 24.42 -11.63
CA ASN A 193 -5.92 24.38 -11.97
C ASN A 193 -6.79 24.11 -10.73
N PRO A 194 -7.46 25.13 -10.18
CA PRO A 194 -8.27 24.99 -8.97
C PRO A 194 -9.50 24.06 -9.14
N ASN A 195 -9.88 23.72 -10.38
CA ASN A 195 -10.99 22.82 -10.66
C ASN A 195 -10.62 21.34 -10.51
N ILE A 196 -9.33 21.00 -10.48
CA ILE A 196 -8.89 19.62 -10.21
C ILE A 196 -9.31 19.25 -8.79
N ARG A 197 -10.04 18.15 -8.66
CA ARG A 197 -10.42 17.58 -7.36
C ARG A 197 -9.33 16.65 -6.87
N VAL A 198 -8.77 16.93 -5.67
CA VAL A 198 -7.77 16.09 -5.05
C VAL A 198 -8.39 15.36 -3.86
N ILE A 199 -8.48 14.04 -3.98
CA ILE A 199 -9.09 13.17 -2.99
C ILE A 199 -8.00 12.45 -2.23
N GLY A 200 -7.93 12.68 -0.93
CA GLY A 200 -7.07 11.94 -0.02
C GLY A 200 -7.61 10.53 0.22
N VAL A 201 -6.72 9.55 0.37
CA VAL A 201 -7.12 8.18 0.69
C VAL A 201 -6.30 7.65 1.85
N GLU A 202 -6.96 7.26 2.94
CA GLU A 202 -6.34 6.69 4.14
C GLU A 202 -6.83 5.25 4.38
N PRO A 203 -6.03 4.40 5.04
CA PRO A 203 -6.56 3.15 5.57
C PRO A 203 -7.50 3.45 6.75
N ALA A 204 -8.62 2.74 6.85
CA ALA A 204 -9.61 2.95 7.92
C ALA A 204 -8.99 2.77 9.32
N GLY A 205 -8.05 1.82 9.44
CA GLY A 205 -7.32 1.55 10.69
C GLY A 205 -6.24 2.60 11.04
N ALA A 206 -6.01 3.65 10.21
CA ALA A 206 -5.04 4.72 10.49
C ALA A 206 -5.48 6.06 9.86
N ALA A 207 -6.74 6.45 10.04
CA ALA A 207 -7.34 7.64 9.42
C ALA A 207 -7.08 8.91 10.24
N CYS A 208 -5.82 9.22 10.52
CA CYS A 208 -5.44 10.36 11.37
C CYS A 208 -5.68 11.72 10.71
N MET A 209 -5.53 11.82 9.39
CA MET A 209 -5.78 13.07 8.66
C MET A 209 -7.28 13.36 8.58
N LYS A 210 -8.12 12.36 8.34
CA LYS A 210 -9.58 12.52 8.37
C LYS A 210 -10.07 13.00 9.73
N ALA A 211 -9.59 12.38 10.81
CA ALA A 211 -9.90 12.81 12.17
C ALA A 211 -9.45 14.26 12.42
N SER A 212 -8.28 14.63 11.95
CA SER A 212 -7.73 15.99 12.10
C SER A 212 -8.51 17.03 11.29
N LEU A 213 -8.90 16.71 10.05
CA LEU A 213 -9.74 17.61 9.22
C LEU A 213 -11.11 17.83 9.84
N GLN A 214 -11.70 16.79 10.43
CA GLN A 214 -12.99 16.90 11.15
C GLN A 214 -12.89 17.73 12.43
N ALA A 215 -11.78 17.60 13.16
CA ALA A 215 -11.52 18.40 14.37
C ALA A 215 -11.09 19.85 14.08
N GLY A 216 -10.60 20.12 12.87
CA GLY A 216 -10.01 21.42 12.51
C GLY A 216 -8.57 21.63 13.04
N GLU A 217 -7.99 20.61 13.70
CA GLU A 217 -6.65 20.65 14.28
C GLU A 217 -5.99 19.25 14.17
N VAL A 218 -4.67 19.20 14.37
CA VAL A 218 -3.93 17.94 14.34
C VAL A 218 -4.33 17.04 15.50
N VAL A 219 -4.86 15.86 15.18
CA VAL A 219 -5.29 14.83 16.13
C VAL A 219 -4.34 13.65 16.08
N THR A 220 -3.94 13.13 17.25
CA THR A 220 -3.18 11.89 17.39
C THR A 220 -4.13 10.72 17.69
N LEU A 221 -4.11 9.70 16.85
CA LEU A 221 -4.87 8.48 17.08
C LEU A 221 -4.26 7.66 18.25
N PRO A 222 -5.08 7.04 19.10
CA PRO A 222 -4.58 6.21 20.19
C PRO A 222 -3.84 4.97 19.66
N ASN A 223 -4.36 4.36 18.62
CA ASN A 223 -3.81 3.16 17.98
C ASN A 223 -3.92 3.25 16.45
N VAL A 224 -3.08 2.51 15.76
CA VAL A 224 -3.18 2.25 14.32
C VAL A 224 -3.13 0.75 14.09
N ASN A 225 -3.99 0.26 13.20
CA ASN A 225 -4.05 -1.15 12.83
C ASN A 225 -4.46 -1.27 11.36
N THR A 226 -3.48 -1.51 10.48
CA THR A 226 -3.70 -1.69 9.05
C THR A 226 -2.52 -2.43 8.42
N ILE A 227 -2.78 -3.16 7.33
CA ILE A 227 -1.74 -3.77 6.50
C ILE A 227 -1.00 -2.74 5.61
N ALA A 228 -1.51 -1.51 5.51
CA ALA A 228 -0.90 -0.42 4.74
C ALA A 228 0.20 0.29 5.55
N ASP A 229 1.29 -0.42 5.83
CA ASP A 229 2.38 -0.01 6.74
C ASP A 229 3.02 1.34 6.36
N GLY A 230 3.15 1.66 5.07
CA GLY A 230 3.68 2.95 4.59
C GLY A 230 2.80 4.17 4.92
N THR A 231 1.53 3.95 5.29
CA THR A 231 0.56 4.99 5.67
C THR A 231 0.03 4.82 7.10
N ALA A 232 0.56 3.85 7.88
CA ALA A 232 0.19 3.60 9.27
C ALA A 232 0.77 4.66 10.22
N VAL A 233 0.25 5.87 10.17
CA VAL A 233 0.72 7.04 10.92
C VAL A 233 -0.32 7.44 11.97
N LYS A 234 0.14 7.66 13.22
CA LYS A 234 -0.76 8.07 14.32
C LYS A 234 -1.11 9.56 14.27
N THR A 235 -0.16 10.38 13.83
CA THR A 235 -0.27 11.85 13.89
C THR A 235 0.12 12.46 12.55
N PRO A 236 -0.72 13.27 11.92
CA PRO A 236 -0.33 14.01 10.72
C PRO A 236 0.77 15.03 11.01
N GLY A 237 1.48 15.43 9.97
CA GLY A 237 2.46 16.51 10.06
C GLY A 237 1.81 17.85 10.41
N LYS A 238 2.35 18.56 11.39
CA LYS A 238 1.85 19.88 11.82
C LYS A 238 2.08 20.95 10.77
N ASN A 239 3.23 20.90 10.09
CA ASN A 239 3.60 21.88 9.06
C ASN A 239 2.83 21.69 7.76
N VAL A 240 2.44 20.44 7.43
CA VAL A 240 1.72 20.12 6.21
C VAL A 240 0.20 20.16 6.36
N PHE A 241 -0.33 20.03 7.57
CA PHE A 241 -1.77 20.02 7.85
C PHE A 241 -2.52 21.25 7.31
N PRO A 242 -2.05 22.51 7.50
CA PRO A 242 -2.78 23.67 6.99
C PRO A 242 -2.94 23.70 5.46
N TYR A 243 -2.01 23.10 4.72
CA TYR A 243 -2.12 22.96 3.27
C TYR A 243 -3.20 21.96 2.88
N LEU A 244 -3.28 20.84 3.60
CA LEU A 244 -4.27 19.81 3.33
C LEU A 244 -5.67 20.26 3.70
N GLN A 245 -5.83 20.96 4.83
CA GLN A 245 -7.09 21.58 5.22
C GLN A 245 -7.65 22.52 4.16
N LYS A 246 -6.77 23.22 3.43
CA LYS A 246 -7.13 24.16 2.38
C LYS A 246 -7.37 23.49 1.02
N ASN A 247 -6.59 22.47 0.66
CA ASN A 247 -6.42 22.02 -0.73
C ASN A 247 -7.05 20.65 -1.01
N LEU A 248 -7.35 19.83 0.01
CA LEU A 248 -8.08 18.58 -0.19
C LEU A 248 -9.57 18.87 -0.40
N ASP A 249 -10.15 18.21 -1.38
CA ASP A 249 -11.59 18.33 -1.65
C ASP A 249 -12.40 17.30 -0.86
N ASP A 250 -11.82 16.14 -0.58
CA ASP A 250 -12.44 15.06 0.19
C ASP A 250 -11.39 14.06 0.67
N ILE A 251 -11.81 13.16 1.58
CA ILE A 251 -10.98 12.07 2.07
C ILE A 251 -11.79 10.78 2.20
N ILE A 252 -11.31 9.72 1.56
CA ILE A 252 -11.91 8.37 1.57
C ILE A 252 -11.09 7.47 2.47
N THR A 253 -11.75 6.66 3.29
CA THR A 253 -11.10 5.62 4.10
C THR A 253 -11.37 4.24 3.51
N ILE A 254 -10.34 3.38 3.49
CA ILE A 254 -10.35 2.06 2.86
C ILE A 254 -10.06 0.98 3.89
N GLU A 255 -10.87 -0.07 3.90
CA GLU A 255 -10.65 -1.25 4.74
C GLU A 255 -9.53 -2.12 4.16
N ASP A 256 -8.80 -2.84 5.02
CA ASP A 256 -7.70 -3.70 4.61
C ASP A 256 -8.12 -4.81 3.63
N ASP A 257 -9.34 -5.32 3.76
CA ASP A 257 -9.91 -6.31 2.84
C ASP A 257 -10.00 -5.79 1.40
N ASP A 258 -10.27 -4.50 1.21
CA ASP A 258 -10.31 -3.87 -0.11
C ASP A 258 -8.91 -3.77 -0.74
N LEU A 259 -7.87 -3.59 0.08
CA LEU A 259 -6.48 -3.58 -0.39
C LEU A 259 -6.06 -4.96 -0.90
N ILE A 260 -6.47 -6.02 -0.22
CA ILE A 260 -6.20 -7.40 -0.61
C ILE A 260 -6.82 -7.69 -1.99
N VAL A 261 -8.07 -7.26 -2.21
CA VAL A 261 -8.75 -7.40 -3.51
C VAL A 261 -8.06 -6.55 -4.58
N ALA A 262 -7.71 -5.29 -4.28
CA ALA A 262 -7.02 -4.39 -5.20
C ALA A 262 -5.64 -4.92 -5.62
N PHE A 263 -4.93 -5.65 -4.72
CA PHE A 263 -3.67 -6.30 -5.06
C PHE A 263 -3.84 -7.31 -6.19
N LEU A 264 -4.84 -8.20 -6.09
CA LEU A 264 -5.13 -9.17 -7.15
C LEU A 264 -5.48 -8.47 -8.46
N ASP A 265 -6.29 -7.40 -8.42
CA ASP A 265 -6.64 -6.63 -9.62
C ASP A 265 -5.40 -6.06 -10.32
N MET A 266 -4.45 -5.55 -9.55
CA MET A 266 -3.19 -5.03 -10.09
C MET A 266 -2.33 -6.13 -10.70
N VAL A 267 -2.19 -7.28 -10.03
CA VAL A 267 -1.40 -8.40 -10.54
C VAL A 267 -2.05 -9.03 -11.77
N GLU A 268 -3.35 -9.29 -11.73
CA GLU A 268 -4.07 -10.00 -12.80
C GLU A 268 -4.31 -9.14 -14.04
N ASN A 269 -4.62 -7.85 -13.87
CA ASN A 269 -5.03 -7.00 -14.99
C ASN A 269 -3.93 -6.02 -15.46
N HIS A 270 -2.98 -5.66 -14.60
CA HIS A 270 -1.92 -4.69 -14.92
C HIS A 270 -0.51 -5.29 -14.89
N LYS A 271 -0.33 -6.51 -14.37
CA LYS A 271 0.97 -7.18 -14.21
C LYS A 271 1.96 -6.36 -13.37
N MET A 272 1.43 -5.62 -12.40
CA MET A 272 2.19 -4.75 -11.52
C MET A 272 2.09 -5.17 -10.06
N ILE A 273 3.23 -5.11 -9.35
CA ILE A 273 3.29 -5.26 -7.89
C ILE A 273 3.23 -3.86 -7.28
N VAL A 274 2.23 -3.64 -6.43
CA VAL A 274 2.01 -2.40 -5.70
C VAL A 274 1.89 -2.74 -4.21
N GLU A 275 2.62 -2.03 -3.35
CA GLU A 275 2.51 -2.23 -1.89
C GLU A 275 1.15 -1.78 -1.34
N ASN A 276 0.76 -2.29 -0.17
CA ASN A 276 -0.57 -2.04 0.39
C ASN A 276 -0.93 -0.54 0.47
N SER A 277 0.02 0.31 0.87
CA SER A 277 -0.19 1.77 0.90
C SER A 277 -0.39 2.39 -0.49
N GLY A 278 0.23 1.82 -1.52
CA GLY A 278 0.06 2.25 -2.91
C GLY A 278 -1.28 1.81 -3.51
N LEU A 279 -1.89 0.74 -2.96
CA LEU A 279 -3.19 0.21 -3.39
C LEU A 279 -4.38 1.03 -2.88
N LEU A 280 -4.20 1.89 -1.88
CA LEU A 280 -5.27 2.71 -1.30
C LEU A 280 -6.07 3.44 -2.38
N THR A 281 -5.39 4.09 -3.32
CA THR A 281 -6.03 4.87 -4.38
C THR A 281 -6.72 4.01 -5.43
N VAL A 282 -6.25 2.80 -5.66
CA VAL A 282 -6.92 1.81 -6.53
C VAL A 282 -8.19 1.31 -5.87
N ALA A 283 -8.12 0.89 -4.59
CA ALA A 283 -9.27 0.44 -3.83
C ALA A 283 -10.35 1.52 -3.67
N ALA A 284 -9.93 2.81 -3.61
CA ALA A 284 -10.83 3.95 -3.51
C ALA A 284 -11.65 4.21 -4.78
N LEU A 285 -11.25 3.71 -5.94
CA LEU A 285 -11.94 3.97 -7.22
C LEU A 285 -13.42 3.58 -7.19
N LYS A 286 -13.77 2.48 -6.52
CA LYS A 286 -15.16 2.01 -6.39
C LYS A 286 -16.03 2.89 -5.48
N TYR A 287 -15.41 3.71 -4.63
CA TYR A 287 -16.09 4.65 -3.74
C TYR A 287 -16.17 6.07 -4.30
N LEU A 288 -15.59 6.30 -5.48
CA LEU A 288 -15.67 7.58 -6.17
C LEU A 288 -16.97 7.63 -7.01
N HIS A 289 -18.02 8.18 -6.42
CA HIS A 289 -19.37 8.20 -7.02
C HIS A 289 -19.52 9.26 -8.13
N VAL A 290 -18.65 9.17 -9.16
CA VAL A 290 -18.67 10.05 -10.36
C VAL A 290 -18.55 9.20 -11.63
N LYS A 291 -18.97 9.77 -12.77
CA LYS A 291 -18.94 9.11 -14.09
C LYS A 291 -18.37 10.08 -15.13
N ASP A 292 -17.82 9.50 -16.19
CA ASP A 292 -17.27 10.24 -17.35
C ASP A 292 -16.16 11.22 -16.99
N LYS A 293 -15.42 10.96 -15.88
CA LYS A 293 -14.31 11.79 -15.39
C LYS A 293 -12.95 11.17 -15.75
N LYS A 294 -11.95 12.01 -15.93
CA LYS A 294 -10.55 11.63 -15.99
C LYS A 294 -9.97 11.58 -14.60
N VAL A 295 -9.69 10.38 -14.14
CA VAL A 295 -9.25 10.08 -12.77
C VAL A 295 -7.84 9.54 -12.81
N VAL A 296 -6.93 10.12 -12.02
CA VAL A 296 -5.58 9.61 -11.84
C VAL A 296 -5.45 9.01 -10.44
N SER A 297 -5.01 7.75 -10.38
CA SER A 297 -4.70 7.02 -9.15
C SER A 297 -3.18 6.95 -8.98
N ILE A 298 -2.62 7.49 -7.90
CA ILE A 298 -1.18 7.47 -7.61
C ILE A 298 -0.81 6.17 -6.91
N LEU A 299 -0.06 5.29 -7.58
CA LEU A 299 0.50 4.06 -7.03
C LEU A 299 1.81 4.40 -6.31
N SER A 300 1.75 4.73 -5.03
CA SER A 300 2.83 5.41 -4.32
C SER A 300 4.10 4.59 -4.11
N GLY A 301 4.02 3.26 -4.11
CA GLY A 301 5.18 2.38 -3.94
C GLY A 301 4.88 0.92 -4.26
N GLY A 302 5.95 0.13 -4.41
CA GLY A 302 5.90 -1.31 -4.72
C GLY A 302 6.85 -2.15 -3.86
N ASN A 303 7.42 -1.62 -2.80
CA ASN A 303 8.40 -2.29 -1.94
C ASN A 303 7.77 -3.28 -0.97
N MET A 304 7.07 -4.27 -1.51
CA MET A 304 6.49 -5.38 -0.76
C MET A 304 7.50 -6.55 -0.68
N ASP A 305 7.56 -7.21 0.46
CA ASP A 305 8.35 -8.44 0.57
C ASP A 305 7.57 -9.65 0.03
N VAL A 306 8.29 -10.70 -0.37
CA VAL A 306 7.70 -11.87 -1.04
C VAL A 306 6.79 -12.68 -0.11
N ILE A 307 7.06 -12.70 1.19
CA ILE A 307 6.24 -13.43 2.18
C ILE A 307 4.90 -12.71 2.33
N THR A 308 4.93 -11.38 2.52
CA THR A 308 3.71 -10.56 2.56
C THR A 308 2.91 -10.70 1.27
N MET A 309 3.58 -10.66 0.10
CA MET A 309 2.94 -10.85 -1.20
C MET A 309 2.22 -12.22 -1.28
N SER A 310 2.89 -13.29 -0.87
CA SER A 310 2.29 -14.64 -0.85
C SER A 310 1.04 -14.67 0.02
N SER A 311 1.09 -14.08 1.21
CA SER A 311 -0.05 -14.02 2.14
C SER A 311 -1.22 -13.21 1.55
N VAL A 312 -0.95 -12.05 0.93
CA VAL A 312 -1.99 -11.21 0.31
C VAL A 312 -2.63 -11.92 -0.87
N VAL A 313 -1.85 -12.62 -1.70
CA VAL A 313 -2.39 -13.43 -2.81
C VAL A 313 -3.33 -14.51 -2.30
N GLN A 314 -2.90 -15.28 -1.30
CA GLN A 314 -3.72 -16.35 -0.72
C GLN A 314 -5.03 -15.80 -0.12
N LEU A 315 -4.95 -14.74 0.68
CA LEU A 315 -6.13 -14.09 1.26
C LEU A 315 -7.07 -13.55 0.18
N GLY A 316 -6.55 -12.95 -0.88
CA GLY A 316 -7.35 -12.43 -1.97
C GLY A 316 -8.06 -13.52 -2.77
N LEU A 317 -7.41 -14.67 -2.99
CA LEU A 317 -8.04 -15.83 -3.63
C LEU A 317 -9.17 -16.41 -2.76
N ILE A 318 -8.99 -16.40 -1.42
CA ILE A 318 -10.04 -16.82 -0.48
C ILE A 318 -11.21 -15.83 -0.50
N GLN A 319 -10.96 -14.52 -0.44
CA GLN A 319 -12.01 -13.49 -0.47
C GLN A 319 -12.83 -13.50 -1.77
N ARG A 320 -12.23 -13.94 -2.87
CA ARG A 320 -12.92 -14.10 -4.17
C ARG A 320 -13.53 -15.49 -4.37
N ASP A 321 -13.61 -16.30 -3.32
CA ASP A 321 -14.10 -17.68 -3.37
C ASP A 321 -13.39 -18.56 -4.45
N ARG A 322 -12.17 -18.18 -4.83
CA ARG A 322 -11.34 -18.97 -5.76
C ARG A 322 -10.60 -20.09 -5.04
N ILE A 323 -10.40 -19.96 -3.74
CA ILE A 323 -9.93 -21.02 -2.85
C ILE A 323 -10.86 -21.06 -1.64
N PHE A 324 -11.40 -22.24 -1.35
CA PHE A 324 -12.24 -22.46 -0.18
C PHE A 324 -12.05 -23.88 0.36
N THR A 325 -12.41 -24.11 1.62
CA THR A 325 -12.35 -25.44 2.23
C THR A 325 -13.75 -25.88 2.63
N VAL A 326 -14.10 -27.12 2.29
CA VAL A 326 -15.28 -27.80 2.82
C VAL A 326 -14.86 -28.89 3.80
N SER A 327 -15.54 -28.95 4.94
CA SER A 327 -15.47 -30.06 5.87
C SER A 327 -16.73 -30.91 5.72
N VAL A 328 -16.55 -32.20 5.49
CA VAL A 328 -17.62 -33.18 5.33
C VAL A 328 -17.41 -34.33 6.32
N LEU A 329 -18.45 -34.66 7.11
CA LEU A 329 -18.43 -35.84 7.96
C LEU A 329 -18.92 -37.04 7.16
N LEU A 330 -18.12 -38.10 7.15
CA LEU A 330 -18.35 -39.30 6.38
C LEU A 330 -18.51 -40.54 7.28
N PRO A 331 -19.28 -41.56 6.85
CA PRO A 331 -19.19 -42.86 7.45
C PRO A 331 -17.79 -43.46 7.29
N ASP A 332 -17.35 -44.23 8.29
CA ASP A 332 -16.09 -44.99 8.19
C ASP A 332 -16.33 -46.24 7.30
N LYS A 333 -16.30 -45.99 6.01
CA LYS A 333 -16.59 -47.03 4.98
C LYS A 333 -15.70 -46.84 3.77
N ALA A 334 -15.18 -47.95 3.26
CA ALA A 334 -14.38 -47.91 2.04
C ALA A 334 -15.16 -47.32 0.85
N GLY A 335 -14.51 -46.41 0.11
CA GLY A 335 -15.08 -45.79 -1.10
C GLY A 335 -15.75 -44.43 -0.86
N GLU A 336 -16.01 -43.98 0.36
CA GLU A 336 -16.67 -42.68 0.63
C GLU A 336 -15.83 -41.50 0.15
N LEU A 337 -14.50 -41.52 0.35
CA LEU A 337 -13.58 -40.51 -0.19
C LEU A 337 -13.70 -40.41 -1.72
N VAL A 338 -13.76 -41.56 -2.41
CA VAL A 338 -13.88 -41.61 -3.90
C VAL A 338 -15.20 -40.98 -4.34
N ARG A 339 -16.31 -41.26 -3.63
CA ARG A 339 -17.61 -40.66 -3.93
C ARG A 339 -17.61 -39.15 -3.83
N VAL A 340 -17.09 -38.61 -2.71
CA VAL A 340 -16.98 -37.16 -2.49
C VAL A 340 -16.11 -36.52 -3.58
N ALA A 341 -14.94 -37.13 -3.86
CA ALA A 341 -14.03 -36.61 -4.87
C ALA A 341 -14.67 -36.63 -6.28
N THR A 342 -15.49 -37.67 -6.59
CA THR A 342 -16.22 -37.78 -7.87
C THR A 342 -17.25 -36.65 -7.99
N VAL A 343 -18.03 -36.35 -6.94
CA VAL A 343 -18.99 -35.24 -6.97
C VAL A 343 -18.28 -33.91 -7.26
N ILE A 344 -17.15 -33.64 -6.54
CA ILE A 344 -16.36 -32.43 -6.75
C ILE A 344 -15.80 -32.34 -8.17
N ALA A 345 -15.29 -33.48 -8.70
CA ALA A 345 -14.73 -33.54 -10.05
C ALA A 345 -15.79 -33.30 -11.14
N ASN A 346 -17.01 -33.83 -10.96
CA ASN A 346 -18.13 -33.62 -11.89
C ASN A 346 -18.52 -32.14 -11.98
N GLU A 347 -18.37 -31.39 -10.87
CA GLU A 347 -18.54 -29.93 -10.84
C GLU A 347 -17.29 -29.16 -11.26
N GLN A 348 -16.26 -29.83 -11.76
CA GLN A 348 -14.98 -29.22 -12.17
C GLN A 348 -14.19 -28.53 -11.01
N GLY A 349 -14.45 -28.92 -9.75
CA GLY A 349 -13.68 -28.49 -8.60
C GLY A 349 -12.30 -29.14 -8.59
N ASN A 350 -11.24 -28.35 -8.47
CA ASN A 350 -9.87 -28.85 -8.38
C ASN A 350 -9.43 -28.96 -6.92
N VAL A 351 -8.96 -30.14 -6.49
CA VAL A 351 -8.52 -30.37 -5.11
C VAL A 351 -7.08 -29.91 -4.94
N ILE A 352 -6.85 -28.93 -4.05
CA ILE A 352 -5.51 -28.41 -3.70
C ILE A 352 -4.93 -29.19 -2.51
N LYS A 353 -5.75 -29.42 -1.49
CA LYS A 353 -5.33 -30.07 -0.25
C LYS A 353 -6.46 -30.95 0.28
N LEU A 354 -6.08 -32.08 0.87
CA LEU A 354 -7.02 -33.01 1.45
C LEU A 354 -6.50 -33.50 2.79
N ASP A 355 -7.28 -33.32 3.86
CA ASP A 355 -7.02 -33.83 5.20
C ASP A 355 -8.12 -34.86 5.54
N HIS A 356 -7.73 -36.10 5.80
CA HIS A 356 -8.62 -37.20 6.15
C HIS A 356 -8.36 -37.64 7.57
N ASN A 357 -9.28 -37.34 8.49
CA ASN A 357 -9.17 -37.65 9.90
C ASN A 357 -10.21 -38.71 10.31
N GLN A 358 -9.75 -39.89 10.72
CA GLN A 358 -10.60 -41.03 11.11
C GLN A 358 -10.94 -41.04 12.61
N PHE A 359 -10.37 -40.14 13.42
CA PHE A 359 -10.51 -40.18 14.87
C PHE A 359 -11.37 -39.02 15.43
N VAL A 360 -12.36 -38.57 14.66
CA VAL A 360 -13.20 -37.42 15.04
C VAL A 360 -14.34 -37.84 16.00
N SER A 361 -14.86 -39.08 15.89
CA SER A 361 -15.98 -39.56 16.67
C SER A 361 -15.93 -41.06 16.82
N THR A 362 -16.49 -41.57 17.94
CA THR A 362 -16.75 -43.01 18.17
C THR A 362 -17.98 -43.53 17.37
N ASN A 363 -18.78 -42.63 16.83
CA ASN A 363 -19.92 -42.99 15.99
C ASN A 363 -19.44 -43.28 14.55
N ARG A 364 -19.46 -44.54 14.14
CA ARG A 364 -19.01 -45.00 12.82
C ARG A 364 -19.76 -44.36 11.63
N ASN A 365 -20.96 -43.85 11.84
CA ASN A 365 -21.71 -43.16 10.76
C ASN A 365 -21.25 -41.70 10.53
N ALA A 366 -20.42 -41.14 11.42
CA ALA A 366 -19.83 -39.80 11.31
C ALA A 366 -18.41 -39.77 11.91
N ALA A 367 -17.64 -40.87 11.71
CA ALA A 367 -16.36 -41.07 12.35
C ALA A 367 -15.19 -40.41 11.61
N VAL A 368 -15.40 -40.07 10.34
CA VAL A 368 -14.36 -39.50 9.46
C VAL A 368 -14.70 -38.06 9.14
N GLU A 369 -13.80 -37.15 9.43
CA GLU A 369 -13.86 -35.79 8.90
C GLU A 369 -12.93 -35.66 7.69
N LEU A 370 -13.50 -35.28 6.55
CA LEU A 370 -12.77 -34.98 5.33
C LEU A 370 -12.77 -33.47 5.12
N LYS A 371 -11.61 -32.83 5.24
CA LYS A 371 -11.41 -31.41 4.88
C LYS A 371 -10.77 -31.32 3.52
N ILE A 372 -11.45 -30.69 2.60
CA ILE A 372 -11.01 -30.56 1.21
C ILE A 372 -10.88 -29.07 0.88
N THR A 373 -9.66 -28.63 0.58
CA THR A 373 -9.41 -27.31 0.04
C THR A 373 -9.47 -27.37 -1.47
N LEU A 374 -10.30 -26.54 -2.05
CA LEU A 374 -10.67 -26.54 -3.45
C LEU A 374 -10.32 -25.23 -4.13
N GLU A 375 -9.91 -25.31 -5.38
CA GLU A 375 -9.87 -24.20 -6.31
C GLU A 375 -11.20 -24.15 -7.08
N ALA A 376 -11.76 -22.94 -7.21
CA ALA A 376 -12.98 -22.64 -7.94
C ALA A 376 -12.82 -21.39 -8.82
N PHE A 377 -13.79 -21.17 -9.71
CA PHE A 377 -13.82 -19.98 -10.58
C PHE A 377 -14.47 -18.76 -9.91
N GLY A 378 -14.81 -18.83 -8.62
CA GLY A 378 -15.47 -17.80 -7.84
C GLY A 378 -16.73 -18.30 -7.15
N THR A 379 -17.52 -17.36 -6.62
CA THR A 379 -18.67 -17.62 -5.73
C THR A 379 -19.69 -18.59 -6.33
N ASP A 380 -20.14 -18.35 -7.56
CA ASP A 380 -21.15 -19.20 -8.22
C ASP A 380 -20.67 -20.65 -8.38
N HIS A 381 -19.39 -20.82 -8.69
CA HIS A 381 -18.80 -22.16 -8.83
C HIS A 381 -18.66 -22.87 -7.49
N LYS A 382 -18.21 -22.16 -6.45
CA LYS A 382 -18.17 -22.64 -5.07
C LYS A 382 -19.56 -23.11 -4.62
N GLU A 383 -20.60 -22.31 -4.87
CA GLU A 383 -21.99 -22.65 -4.50
C GLU A 383 -22.48 -23.90 -5.23
N ARG A 384 -22.19 -24.07 -6.53
CA ARG A 384 -22.53 -25.30 -7.26
C ARG A 384 -21.88 -26.51 -6.64
N ILE A 385 -20.58 -26.47 -6.33
CA ILE A 385 -19.88 -27.59 -5.70
C ILE A 385 -20.50 -27.94 -4.33
N VAL A 386 -20.77 -26.93 -3.50
CA VAL A 386 -21.38 -27.14 -2.16
C VAL A 386 -22.80 -27.74 -2.29
N ASN A 387 -23.59 -27.27 -3.24
CA ASN A 387 -24.95 -27.79 -3.48
C ASN A 387 -24.93 -29.19 -4.03
N ALA A 388 -24.04 -29.51 -4.98
CA ALA A 388 -23.88 -30.87 -5.49
C ALA A 388 -23.54 -31.89 -4.39
N LEU A 389 -22.66 -31.49 -3.44
CA LEU A 389 -22.38 -32.33 -2.28
C LEU A 389 -23.63 -32.55 -1.42
N LYS A 390 -24.48 -31.54 -1.20
CA LYS A 390 -25.74 -31.67 -0.45
C LYS A 390 -26.73 -32.60 -1.16
N GLU A 391 -26.89 -32.48 -2.49
CA GLU A 391 -27.77 -33.30 -3.30
C GLU A 391 -27.38 -34.79 -3.27
N HIS A 392 -26.07 -35.08 -3.09
CA HIS A 392 -25.57 -36.44 -2.90
C HIS A 392 -25.62 -36.93 -1.44
N GLY A 393 -26.34 -36.19 -0.55
CA GLY A 393 -26.60 -36.61 0.82
C GLY A 393 -25.49 -36.26 1.81
N TYR A 394 -24.51 -35.45 1.45
CA TYR A 394 -23.49 -34.95 2.35
C TYR A 394 -23.95 -33.67 3.04
N ASN A 395 -23.32 -33.35 4.19
CA ASN A 395 -23.57 -32.08 4.90
C ASN A 395 -22.27 -31.25 4.94
N PRO A 396 -21.89 -30.59 3.82
CA PRO A 396 -20.66 -29.84 3.73
C PRO A 396 -20.75 -28.54 4.57
N LYS A 397 -19.73 -28.29 5.38
CA LYS A 397 -19.52 -27.02 6.08
C LYS A 397 -18.37 -26.28 5.41
N VAL A 398 -18.64 -25.07 4.91
CA VAL A 398 -17.56 -24.20 4.43
C VAL A 398 -16.81 -23.65 5.63
N ILE A 399 -15.50 -23.85 5.65
CA ILE A 399 -14.61 -23.38 6.71
C ILE A 399 -13.48 -22.54 6.09
N ARG A 400 -12.82 -21.74 6.93
CA ARG A 400 -11.66 -20.97 6.46
C ARG A 400 -10.54 -21.90 6.02
N PRO A 401 -9.95 -21.73 4.83
CA PRO A 401 -8.80 -22.51 4.39
C PRO A 401 -7.62 -22.38 5.35
N ASN A 402 -6.94 -23.52 5.58
CA ASN A 402 -5.64 -23.58 6.25
C ASN A 402 -4.61 -24.04 5.21
N LEU A 403 -4.06 -23.04 4.48
CA LEU A 403 -3.13 -23.22 3.38
C LEU A 403 -1.69 -23.37 3.84
#